data_dfa868af0e0e7de8846736edb9dd625c
#
_entry.id   dfa868af0e0e7de8846736edb9dd625c
#
_cell.length_a   1.000
_cell.length_b   1.000
_cell.length_c   1.000
_cell.angle_alpha   90.00
_cell.angle_beta   90.00
_cell.angle_gamma   90.00
#
_symmetry.space_group_name_H-M   'P 1'
#
loop_
_entity.id
_entity.type
_entity.pdbx_description
1 polymer ?
#
loop_
_entity_poly.entity_id
_entity_poly.type
_entity_poly.pdbx_seq_one_letter_code
_entity_poly.pdbx_strand_id
1 'polypeptide(L)'
;MDRTPGAAGPARVDATGWGWRHAGRRRPAVQDLDLRIHAGERVLLLGPSGSGKSTLLHALAGVLGGDDEGEHHGRLLLDGRSPADARGRAGLVLQDPDSQVILARVGDDVAFGCENLGIPREETWRRVRDAIDAVGLDLPLSHPTSRLSGGQKQRLALAGALAMRPGLLLLDEPTANLDPRGVAEVREAVARVLDRTGATLVVVEHRVNVWLDLVDRVVVLGADGRLLADGPPSVVLDERGEALAAAGVWVPGVPLDV
;
A
#
# COMPACT_ATOMS: atom_id res chain seq x y z
N MET A 1 -11.73 -17.06 -23.85
CA MET A 1 -12.05 -17.04 -22.39
C MET A 1 -11.89 -15.60 -21.95
N ASP A 2 -13.01 -14.91 -21.95
CA ASP A 2 -13.09 -13.48 -21.67
C ASP A 2 -12.94 -13.27 -20.15
N ARG A 3 -11.76 -12.83 -19.69
CA ARG A 3 -11.57 -12.37 -18.33
C ARG A 3 -11.31 -10.87 -18.38
N THR A 4 -12.38 -10.11 -18.25
CA THR A 4 -12.29 -8.68 -17.98
C THR A 4 -11.35 -8.47 -16.78
N PRO A 5 -10.19 -7.78 -16.93
CA PRO A 5 -9.33 -7.48 -15.80
C PRO A 5 -10.09 -6.60 -14.80
N GLY A 6 -10.13 -6.99 -13.53
CA GLY A 6 -10.56 -6.10 -12.45
C GLY A 6 -12.01 -6.26 -11.94
N ALA A 7 -12.52 -7.47 -11.81
CA ALA A 7 -13.73 -7.77 -11.03
C ALA A 7 -13.49 -8.98 -10.13
N ALA A 8 -12.50 -8.90 -9.27
CA ALA A 8 -12.27 -9.93 -8.28
C ALA A 8 -12.27 -9.26 -6.91
N GLY A 9 -13.05 -9.79 -5.97
CA GLY A 9 -13.11 -9.34 -4.58
C GLY A 9 -11.74 -9.16 -3.90
N PRO A 10 -11.68 -9.05 -2.58
CA PRO A 10 -10.42 -8.84 -1.86
C PRO A 10 -9.38 -9.92 -2.18
N ALA A 11 -8.11 -9.56 -2.21
CA ALA A 11 -7.01 -10.46 -2.51
C ALA A 11 -6.39 -11.05 -1.25
N ARG A 12 -5.77 -12.22 -1.37
CA ARG A 12 -4.97 -12.81 -0.31
C ARG A 12 -3.49 -12.79 -0.66
N VAL A 13 -2.64 -12.70 0.37
CA VAL A 13 -1.18 -12.77 0.26
C VAL A 13 -0.67 -14.02 0.96
N ASP A 14 0.24 -14.76 0.31
CA ASP A 14 0.96 -15.88 0.90
C ASP A 14 2.46 -15.71 0.63
N ALA A 15 3.25 -15.46 1.68
CA ALA A 15 4.70 -15.49 1.67
C ALA A 15 5.19 -16.73 2.43
N THR A 16 6.14 -17.47 1.86
CA THR A 16 6.74 -18.66 2.48
C THR A 16 8.25 -18.60 2.31
N GLY A 17 8.96 -18.37 3.41
CA GLY A 17 10.40 -18.21 3.44
C GLY A 17 10.88 -17.13 2.46
N TRP A 18 10.03 -16.13 2.17
CA TRP A 18 10.35 -15.14 1.15
C TRP A 18 11.39 -14.14 1.62
N GLY A 19 12.30 -13.81 0.72
CA GLY A 19 13.29 -12.76 0.93
C GLY A 19 13.69 -12.08 -0.36
N TRP A 20 14.21 -10.86 -0.20
CA TRP A 20 14.70 -10.03 -1.30
C TRP A 20 16.01 -9.35 -0.94
N ARG A 21 16.98 -9.42 -1.85
CA ARG A 21 18.25 -8.70 -1.77
C ARG A 21 18.44 -7.84 -2.99
N HIS A 22 18.46 -6.52 -2.82
CA HIS A 22 18.73 -5.59 -3.91
C HIS A 22 20.12 -5.81 -4.51
N ALA A 23 20.25 -5.60 -5.82
CA ALA A 23 21.52 -5.67 -6.53
C ALA A 23 22.56 -4.75 -5.87
N GLY A 24 23.80 -5.21 -5.76
CA GLY A 24 24.89 -4.48 -5.11
C GLY A 24 24.81 -4.35 -3.58
N ARG A 25 23.75 -4.84 -2.94
CA ARG A 25 23.65 -4.86 -1.47
C ARG A 25 24.14 -6.21 -0.92
N ARG A 26 24.88 -6.17 0.20
CA ARG A 26 25.37 -7.38 0.88
C ARG A 26 24.30 -8.04 1.75
N ARG A 27 23.40 -7.26 2.32
CA ARG A 27 22.34 -7.75 3.22
C ARG A 27 21.00 -7.76 2.49
N PRO A 28 20.18 -8.79 2.70
CA PRO A 28 18.78 -8.79 2.26
C PRO A 28 18.02 -7.61 2.88
N ALA A 29 17.07 -7.06 2.13
CA ALA A 29 16.11 -6.09 2.64
C ALA A 29 14.98 -6.78 3.41
N VAL A 30 14.55 -7.97 2.93
CA VAL A 30 13.61 -8.85 3.62
C VAL A 30 14.20 -10.25 3.64
N GLN A 31 14.05 -10.97 4.77
CA GLN A 31 14.68 -12.27 4.98
C GLN A 31 13.72 -13.26 5.63
N ASP A 32 13.60 -14.45 5.01
CA ASP A 32 12.84 -15.60 5.53
C ASP A 32 11.44 -15.23 6.05
N LEU A 33 10.71 -14.42 5.29
CA LEU A 33 9.38 -13.96 5.67
C LEU A 33 8.34 -15.06 5.44
N ASP A 34 7.73 -15.54 6.52
CA ASP A 34 6.50 -16.33 6.52
C ASP A 34 5.34 -15.42 6.94
N LEU A 35 4.48 -15.06 6.00
CA LEU A 35 3.36 -14.14 6.22
C LEU A 35 2.16 -14.55 5.37
N ARG A 36 1.00 -14.66 6.01
CA ARG A 36 -0.27 -14.84 5.31
C ARG A 36 -1.20 -13.69 5.67
N ILE A 37 -1.75 -13.01 4.65
CA ILE A 37 -2.79 -11.99 4.81
C ILE A 37 -4.07 -12.52 4.16
N HIS A 38 -5.14 -12.57 4.92
CA HIS A 38 -6.43 -13.05 4.45
C HIS A 38 -7.13 -12.02 3.58
N ALA A 39 -8.00 -12.48 2.70
CA ALA A 39 -8.80 -11.60 1.85
C ALA A 39 -9.69 -10.69 2.71
N GLY A 40 -9.60 -9.38 2.49
CA GLY A 40 -10.31 -8.34 3.24
C GLY A 40 -9.66 -7.92 4.56
N GLU A 41 -8.55 -8.56 4.97
CA GLU A 41 -7.81 -8.20 6.19
C GLU A 41 -7.11 -6.84 6.02
N ARG A 42 -7.10 -6.03 7.07
CA ARG A 42 -6.50 -4.70 7.11
C ARG A 42 -5.26 -4.73 8.01
N VAL A 43 -4.08 -4.64 7.42
CA VAL A 43 -2.80 -4.83 8.10
C VAL A 43 -2.02 -3.52 8.17
N LEU A 44 -1.56 -3.16 9.37
CA LEU A 44 -0.56 -2.12 9.60
C LEU A 44 0.82 -2.77 9.66
N LEU A 45 1.70 -2.39 8.73
CA LEU A 45 3.06 -2.89 8.65
C LEU A 45 4.03 -1.88 9.29
N LEU A 46 4.65 -2.26 10.39
CA LEU A 46 5.59 -1.46 11.16
C LEU A 46 7.03 -2.00 11.04
N GLY A 47 7.99 -1.19 11.47
CA GLY A 47 9.40 -1.54 11.53
C GLY A 47 10.29 -0.31 11.40
N PRO A 48 11.56 -0.38 11.83
CA PRO A 48 12.50 0.72 11.71
C PRO A 48 12.76 1.09 10.24
N SER A 49 13.34 2.28 10.01
CA SER A 49 13.77 2.67 8.66
C SER A 49 14.76 1.65 8.11
N GLY A 50 14.57 1.25 6.85
CA GLY A 50 15.42 0.25 6.20
C GLY A 50 15.07 -1.22 6.52
N SER A 51 14.00 -1.51 7.27
CA SER A 51 13.58 -2.89 7.59
C SER A 51 12.91 -3.66 6.44
N GLY A 52 12.83 -3.07 5.23
CA GLY A 52 12.29 -3.75 4.06
C GLY A 52 10.79 -3.58 3.80
N LYS A 53 10.09 -2.71 4.55
CA LYS A 53 8.63 -2.47 4.39
C LYS A 53 8.27 -2.07 2.96
N SER A 54 8.87 -1.01 2.43
CA SER A 54 8.63 -0.55 1.05
C SER A 54 9.05 -1.61 0.02
N THR A 55 10.13 -2.37 0.30
CA THR A 55 10.53 -3.50 -0.56
C THR A 55 9.43 -4.55 -0.63
N LEU A 56 8.82 -4.91 0.51
CA LEU A 56 7.69 -5.85 0.53
C LEU A 56 6.48 -5.30 -0.23
N LEU A 57 6.14 -4.00 -0.05
CA LEU A 57 5.04 -3.38 -0.80
C LEU A 57 5.31 -3.40 -2.31
N HIS A 58 6.51 -3.05 -2.74
CA HIS A 58 6.90 -3.08 -4.16
C HIS A 58 6.86 -4.50 -4.73
N ALA A 59 7.30 -5.51 -3.96
CA ALA A 59 7.20 -6.89 -4.38
C ALA A 59 5.73 -7.33 -4.55
N LEU A 60 4.86 -6.99 -3.59
CA LEU A 60 3.41 -7.28 -3.66
C LEU A 60 2.71 -6.56 -4.82
N ALA A 61 3.18 -5.36 -5.17
CA ALA A 61 2.70 -4.62 -6.33
C ALA A 61 3.17 -5.20 -7.67
N GLY A 62 4.12 -6.15 -7.65
CA GLY A 62 4.71 -6.75 -8.84
C GLY A 62 5.64 -5.80 -9.61
N VAL A 63 6.19 -4.78 -8.94
CA VAL A 63 7.13 -3.81 -9.52
C VAL A 63 8.60 -4.08 -9.16
N LEU A 64 8.87 -5.13 -8.37
CA LEU A 64 10.21 -5.68 -8.17
C LEU A 64 10.38 -6.95 -9.00
N GLY A 65 11.60 -7.23 -9.43
CA GLY A 65 11.96 -8.50 -10.04
C GLY A 65 12.53 -8.40 -11.46
N GLY A 66 12.96 -7.22 -11.89
CA GLY A 66 13.82 -7.09 -13.07
C GLY A 66 15.14 -7.83 -12.85
N ASP A 67 15.72 -8.44 -13.92
CA ASP A 67 16.92 -9.27 -13.85
C ASP A 67 18.12 -8.56 -13.19
N ASP A 68 18.17 -7.23 -13.28
CA ASP A 68 19.25 -6.39 -12.72
C ASP A 68 18.89 -5.74 -11.36
N GLU A 69 17.68 -5.93 -10.83
CA GLU A 69 17.22 -5.22 -9.61
C GLU A 69 17.60 -5.94 -8.32
N GLY A 70 17.73 -7.26 -8.36
CA GLY A 70 18.04 -8.05 -7.18
C GLY A 70 17.74 -9.54 -7.31
N GLU A 71 17.82 -10.22 -6.18
CA GLU A 71 17.57 -11.65 -6.06
C GLU A 71 16.51 -11.93 -5.01
N HIS A 72 15.62 -12.86 -5.30
CA HIS A 72 14.65 -13.36 -4.34
C HIS A 72 14.87 -14.84 -4.03
N HIS A 73 14.44 -15.25 -2.86
CA HIS A 73 14.29 -16.65 -2.48
C HIS A 73 12.91 -16.90 -1.86
N GLY A 74 12.57 -18.17 -1.68
CA GLY A 74 11.25 -18.53 -1.19
C GLY A 74 10.14 -18.20 -2.19
N ARG A 75 8.96 -17.90 -1.68
CA ARG A 75 7.76 -17.71 -2.50
C ARG A 75 6.90 -16.57 -1.98
N LEU A 76 6.49 -15.67 -2.88
CA LEU A 76 5.51 -14.61 -2.61
C LEU A 76 4.38 -14.74 -3.65
N LEU A 77 3.16 -14.89 -3.17
CA LEU A 77 2.00 -15.08 -4.02
C LEU A 77 0.87 -14.09 -3.66
N LEU A 78 0.22 -13.58 -4.69
CA LEU A 78 -1.01 -12.80 -4.63
C LEU A 78 -2.12 -13.63 -5.31
N ASP A 79 -3.12 -14.09 -4.55
CA ASP A 79 -4.16 -15.03 -5.01
C ASP A 79 -3.59 -16.31 -5.65
N GLY A 80 -2.47 -16.81 -5.14
CA GLY A 80 -1.81 -18.02 -5.63
C GLY A 80 -0.98 -17.84 -6.90
N ARG A 81 -0.76 -16.60 -7.37
CA ARG A 81 0.05 -16.25 -8.55
C ARG A 81 1.22 -15.35 -8.14
N SER A 82 2.31 -15.33 -8.92
CA SER A 82 3.34 -14.32 -8.76
C SER A 82 2.73 -12.91 -8.89
N PRO A 83 3.11 -11.93 -8.03
CA PRO A 83 2.63 -10.56 -8.15
C PRO A 83 2.91 -9.95 -9.54
N ALA A 84 4.04 -10.26 -10.16
CA ALA A 84 4.38 -9.80 -11.51
C ALA A 84 3.38 -10.29 -12.59
N ASP A 85 2.79 -11.49 -12.39
CA ASP A 85 1.77 -12.07 -13.28
C ASP A 85 0.34 -11.63 -12.93
N ALA A 86 0.18 -10.90 -11.81
CA ALA A 86 -1.11 -10.47 -11.27
C ALA A 86 -1.35 -8.96 -11.49
N ARG A 87 -0.93 -8.41 -12.63
CA ARG A 87 -1.01 -6.97 -12.93
C ARG A 87 -2.41 -6.41 -12.70
N GLY A 88 -2.47 -5.24 -12.03
CA GLY A 88 -3.72 -4.57 -11.65
C GLY A 88 -4.45 -5.22 -10.47
N ARG A 89 -3.93 -6.31 -9.91
CA ARG A 89 -4.51 -6.97 -8.74
C ARG A 89 -4.15 -6.27 -7.44
N ALA A 90 -2.99 -5.61 -7.39
CA ALA A 90 -2.56 -4.70 -6.33
C ALA A 90 -2.53 -3.26 -6.86
N GLY A 91 -2.97 -2.30 -6.03
CA GLY A 91 -2.81 -0.87 -6.23
C GLY A 91 -1.83 -0.33 -5.20
N LEU A 92 -0.78 0.35 -5.64
CA LEU A 92 0.26 0.92 -4.80
C LEU A 92 0.16 2.45 -4.79
N VAL A 93 0.18 3.03 -3.59
CA VAL A 93 0.29 4.47 -3.36
C VAL A 93 1.56 4.71 -2.56
N LEU A 94 2.45 5.57 -3.08
CA LEU A 94 3.76 5.85 -2.51
C LEU A 94 3.72 7.05 -1.54
N GLN A 95 4.80 7.21 -0.79
CA GLN A 95 4.98 8.26 0.21
C GLN A 95 4.98 9.68 -0.39
N ASP A 96 5.65 9.87 -1.53
CA ASP A 96 5.75 11.18 -2.20
C ASP A 96 4.64 11.34 -3.23
N PRO A 97 3.63 12.20 -2.96
CA PRO A 97 2.53 12.42 -3.88
C PRO A 97 2.96 13.13 -5.18
N ASP A 98 4.05 13.90 -5.16
CA ASP A 98 4.52 14.60 -6.35
C ASP A 98 5.12 13.64 -7.39
N SER A 99 5.79 12.59 -6.94
CA SER A 99 6.38 11.56 -7.81
C SER A 99 5.35 10.66 -8.49
N GLN A 100 4.10 10.67 -8.02
CA GLN A 100 3.02 9.82 -8.53
C GLN A 100 2.14 10.51 -9.58
N VAL A 101 2.18 11.83 -9.66
CA VAL A 101 1.44 12.59 -10.68
C VAL A 101 2.15 12.46 -12.03
N ILE A 102 1.48 11.82 -12.98
CA ILE A 102 2.04 11.49 -14.31
C ILE A 102 1.50 12.44 -15.37
N LEU A 103 0.20 12.75 -15.32
CA LEU A 103 -0.48 13.51 -16.36
C LEU A 103 -0.98 14.87 -15.87
N ALA A 104 -1.17 15.80 -16.82
CA ALA A 104 -1.44 17.20 -16.52
C ALA A 104 -2.87 17.47 -16.00
N ARG A 105 -3.80 16.52 -16.13
CA ARG A 105 -5.20 16.67 -15.72
C ARG A 105 -5.62 15.54 -14.80
N VAL A 106 -6.44 15.87 -13.82
CA VAL A 106 -6.97 14.94 -12.81
C VAL A 106 -7.60 13.70 -13.44
N GLY A 107 -8.49 13.87 -14.41
CA GLY A 107 -9.18 12.74 -15.04
C GLY A 107 -8.26 11.83 -15.83
N ASP A 108 -7.31 12.42 -16.58
CA ASP A 108 -6.34 11.67 -17.39
C ASP A 108 -5.37 10.90 -16.50
N ASP A 109 -4.93 11.51 -15.41
CA ASP A 109 -4.02 10.89 -14.44
C ASP A 109 -4.64 9.66 -13.76
N VAL A 110 -5.90 9.76 -13.32
CA VAL A 110 -6.64 8.63 -12.75
C VAL A 110 -6.93 7.55 -13.80
N ALA A 111 -7.13 7.91 -15.08
CA ALA A 111 -7.39 6.97 -16.17
C ALA A 111 -6.14 6.15 -16.56
N PHE A 112 -4.94 6.66 -16.31
CA PHE A 112 -3.68 6.11 -16.77
C PHE A 112 -3.49 4.61 -16.46
N GLY A 113 -3.77 4.19 -15.21
CA GLY A 113 -3.69 2.79 -14.82
C GLY A 113 -4.68 1.89 -15.56
N CYS A 114 -5.90 2.37 -15.80
CA CYS A 114 -6.91 1.64 -16.56
C CYS A 114 -6.50 1.47 -18.03
N GLU A 115 -5.94 2.51 -18.64
CA GLU A 115 -5.46 2.49 -20.02
C GLU A 115 -4.32 1.48 -20.20
N ASN A 116 -3.37 1.45 -19.27
CA ASN A 116 -2.27 0.47 -19.25
C ASN A 116 -2.75 -0.97 -19.08
N LEU A 117 -3.91 -1.17 -18.45
CA LEU A 117 -4.55 -2.48 -18.33
C LEU A 117 -5.44 -2.85 -19.54
N GLY A 118 -5.54 -1.97 -20.54
CA GLY A 118 -6.37 -2.17 -21.73
C GLY A 118 -7.88 -2.13 -21.43
N ILE A 119 -8.31 -1.45 -20.37
CA ILE A 119 -9.72 -1.32 -20.03
C ILE A 119 -10.41 -0.48 -21.12
N PRO A 120 -11.59 -0.89 -21.63
CA PRO A 120 -12.33 -0.11 -22.63
C PRO A 120 -12.62 1.31 -22.18
N ARG A 121 -12.56 2.28 -23.10
CA ARG A 121 -12.67 3.71 -22.80
C ARG A 121 -13.90 4.08 -21.96
N GLU A 122 -15.05 3.56 -22.29
CA GLU A 122 -16.31 3.85 -21.58
C GLU A 122 -16.22 3.39 -20.12
N GLU A 123 -15.75 2.17 -19.90
CA GLU A 123 -15.53 1.60 -18.57
C GLU A 123 -14.46 2.37 -17.81
N THR A 124 -13.35 2.78 -18.47
CA THR A 124 -12.30 3.61 -17.85
C THR A 124 -12.89 4.89 -17.27
N TRP A 125 -13.65 5.64 -18.05
CA TRP A 125 -14.23 6.91 -17.57
C TRP A 125 -15.32 6.71 -16.51
N ARG A 126 -16.02 5.59 -16.51
CA ARG A 126 -16.91 5.22 -15.41
C ARG A 126 -16.13 4.98 -14.12
N ARG A 127 -15.05 4.17 -14.18
CA ARG A 127 -14.16 3.89 -13.04
C ARG A 127 -13.48 5.15 -12.52
N VAL A 128 -13.04 6.04 -13.38
CA VAL A 128 -12.44 7.33 -13.01
C VAL A 128 -13.40 8.14 -12.15
N ARG A 129 -14.66 8.31 -12.57
CA ARG A 129 -15.66 9.04 -11.80
C ARG A 129 -15.95 8.37 -10.46
N ASP A 130 -16.14 7.06 -10.46
CA ASP A 130 -16.39 6.27 -9.24
C ASP A 130 -15.22 6.42 -8.24
N ALA A 131 -13.98 6.40 -8.74
CA ALA A 131 -12.78 6.51 -7.91
C ALA A 131 -12.59 7.93 -7.33
N ILE A 132 -12.79 8.97 -8.13
CA ILE A 132 -12.71 10.37 -7.69
C ILE A 132 -13.77 10.66 -6.62
N ASP A 133 -15.00 10.18 -6.81
CA ASP A 133 -16.07 10.28 -5.80
C ASP A 133 -15.70 9.54 -4.51
N ALA A 134 -15.16 8.31 -4.63
CA ALA A 134 -14.77 7.51 -3.47
C ALA A 134 -13.74 8.20 -2.58
N VAL A 135 -12.76 8.88 -3.17
CA VAL A 135 -11.73 9.60 -2.41
C VAL A 135 -12.15 11.01 -1.98
N GLY A 136 -13.34 11.47 -2.37
CA GLY A 136 -13.85 12.80 -2.03
C GLY A 136 -13.03 13.93 -2.66
N LEU A 137 -12.57 13.76 -3.90
CA LEU A 137 -11.85 14.79 -4.64
C LEU A 137 -12.85 15.57 -5.52
N ASP A 138 -13.49 16.58 -4.92
CA ASP A 138 -14.50 17.41 -5.60
C ASP A 138 -13.84 18.44 -6.52
N LEU A 139 -13.35 17.96 -7.67
CA LEU A 139 -12.70 18.77 -8.70
C LEU A 139 -13.12 18.31 -10.10
N PRO A 140 -13.19 19.24 -11.08
CA PRO A 140 -13.40 18.86 -12.48
C PRO A 140 -12.32 17.91 -12.99
N LEU A 141 -12.67 16.94 -13.84
CA LEU A 141 -11.70 16.02 -14.46
C LEU A 141 -10.60 16.76 -15.27
N SER A 142 -10.93 17.95 -15.78
CA SER A 142 -10.00 18.83 -16.52
C SER A 142 -9.10 19.67 -15.61
N HIS A 143 -9.25 19.58 -14.26
CA HIS A 143 -8.46 20.37 -13.33
C HIS A 143 -6.97 20.04 -13.48
N PRO A 144 -6.09 21.07 -13.53
CA PRO A 144 -4.65 20.86 -13.65
C PRO A 144 -4.07 20.21 -12.38
N THR A 145 -3.35 19.10 -12.54
CA THR A 145 -2.70 18.40 -11.42
C THR A 145 -1.64 19.24 -10.71
N SER A 146 -1.00 20.17 -11.43
CA SER A 146 -0.02 21.10 -10.88
C SER A 146 -0.58 22.10 -9.86
N ARG A 147 -1.91 22.23 -9.76
CA ARG A 147 -2.59 23.13 -8.82
C ARG A 147 -3.14 22.41 -7.59
N LEU A 148 -2.89 21.12 -7.46
CA LEU A 148 -3.33 20.33 -6.32
C LEU A 148 -2.45 20.56 -5.10
N SER A 149 -3.06 20.61 -3.91
CA SER A 149 -2.34 20.50 -2.64
C SER A 149 -1.77 19.11 -2.44
N GLY A 150 -0.83 18.93 -1.49
CA GLY A 150 -0.26 17.60 -1.18
C GLY A 150 -1.33 16.57 -0.84
N GLY A 151 -2.30 16.91 0.02
CA GLY A 151 -3.41 16.01 0.35
C GLY A 151 -4.33 15.70 -0.84
N GLN A 152 -4.53 16.66 -1.75
CA GLN A 152 -5.27 16.41 -2.99
C GLN A 152 -4.51 15.50 -3.95
N LYS A 153 -3.19 15.65 -4.08
CA LYS A 153 -2.33 14.76 -4.88
C LYS A 153 -2.32 13.34 -4.30
N GLN A 154 -2.29 13.18 -2.98
CA GLN A 154 -2.36 11.88 -2.34
C GLN A 154 -3.71 11.20 -2.59
N ARG A 155 -4.82 11.95 -2.53
CA ARG A 155 -6.15 11.43 -2.90
C ARG A 155 -6.25 11.14 -4.41
N LEU A 156 -5.58 11.91 -5.25
CA LEU A 156 -5.48 11.62 -6.69
C LEU A 156 -4.77 10.29 -6.94
N ALA A 157 -3.61 10.06 -6.30
CA ALA A 157 -2.89 8.79 -6.40
C ALA A 157 -3.74 7.61 -5.91
N LEU A 158 -4.45 7.78 -4.80
CA LEU A 158 -5.40 6.79 -4.30
C LEU A 158 -6.53 6.53 -5.32
N ALA A 159 -7.08 7.56 -5.95
CA ALA A 159 -8.09 7.41 -7.00
C ALA A 159 -7.54 6.64 -8.21
N GLY A 160 -6.31 6.92 -8.64
CA GLY A 160 -5.62 6.20 -9.72
C GLY A 160 -5.48 4.71 -9.42
N ALA A 161 -5.04 4.37 -8.20
CA ALA A 161 -4.97 3.00 -7.74
C ALA A 161 -6.35 2.31 -7.74
N LEU A 162 -7.39 3.00 -7.25
CA LEU A 162 -8.75 2.47 -7.16
C LEU A 162 -9.43 2.25 -8.50
N ALA A 163 -9.18 3.11 -9.49
CA ALA A 163 -9.77 2.99 -10.82
C ALA A 163 -9.42 1.64 -11.46
N MET A 164 -8.27 1.07 -11.13
CA MET A 164 -7.88 -0.28 -11.56
C MET A 164 -8.70 -1.39 -10.89
N ARG A 165 -9.46 -1.10 -9.82
CA ARG A 165 -10.21 -2.05 -8.98
C ARG A 165 -9.34 -3.15 -8.39
N PRO A 166 -8.30 -2.79 -7.63
CA PRO A 166 -7.41 -3.77 -7.03
C PRO A 166 -8.13 -4.56 -5.94
N GLY A 167 -7.69 -5.80 -5.72
CA GLY A 167 -8.10 -6.59 -4.56
C GLY A 167 -7.21 -6.37 -3.34
N LEU A 168 -6.01 -5.83 -3.56
CA LEU A 168 -5.04 -5.45 -2.53
C LEU A 168 -4.67 -3.98 -2.68
N LEU A 169 -4.86 -3.19 -1.64
CA LEU A 169 -4.43 -1.80 -1.56
C LEU A 169 -3.17 -1.72 -0.70
N LEU A 170 -2.12 -1.16 -1.28
CA LEU A 170 -0.81 -0.99 -0.66
C LEU A 170 -0.54 0.51 -0.50
N LEU A 171 -0.32 0.95 0.75
CA LEU A 171 -0.09 2.35 1.05
C LEU A 171 1.26 2.48 1.77
N ASP A 172 2.20 3.18 1.14
CA ASP A 172 3.53 3.45 1.72
C ASP A 172 3.56 4.87 2.28
N GLU A 173 3.43 5.02 3.59
CA GLU A 173 3.41 6.27 4.34
C GLU A 173 2.48 7.35 3.74
N PRO A 174 1.20 7.03 3.48
CA PRO A 174 0.31 7.91 2.71
C PRO A 174 0.00 9.24 3.38
N THR A 175 0.41 9.45 4.65
CA THR A 175 0.17 10.69 5.39
C THR A 175 1.44 11.42 5.82
N ALA A 176 2.64 10.99 5.38
CA ALA A 176 3.92 11.46 5.90
C ALA A 176 4.14 12.98 5.78
N ASN A 177 3.81 13.57 4.66
CA ASN A 177 4.09 14.99 4.35
C ASN A 177 2.83 15.87 4.41
N LEU A 178 1.79 15.43 5.11
CA LEU A 178 0.51 16.14 5.16
C LEU A 178 0.32 16.89 6.49
N ASP A 179 -0.36 18.01 6.41
CA ASP A 179 -0.89 18.70 7.58
C ASP A 179 -2.01 17.88 8.27
N PRO A 180 -2.40 18.20 9.50
CA PRO A 180 -3.42 17.42 10.23
C PRO A 180 -4.75 17.25 9.48
N ARG A 181 -5.16 18.26 8.71
CA ARG A 181 -6.37 18.19 7.90
C ARG A 181 -6.22 17.22 6.74
N GLY A 182 -5.10 17.30 6.01
CA GLY A 182 -4.77 16.38 4.91
C GLY A 182 -4.69 14.93 5.40
N VAL A 183 -4.11 14.69 6.58
CA VAL A 183 -4.10 13.36 7.23
C VAL A 183 -5.51 12.82 7.43
N ALA A 184 -6.42 13.62 8.03
CA ALA A 184 -7.80 13.21 8.26
C ALA A 184 -8.52 12.91 6.93
N GLU A 185 -8.38 13.78 5.93
CA GLU A 185 -9.00 13.63 4.61
C GLU A 185 -8.54 12.35 3.88
N VAL A 186 -7.24 12.03 3.91
CA VAL A 186 -6.69 10.81 3.30
C VAL A 186 -7.16 9.57 4.05
N ARG A 187 -7.10 9.57 5.40
CA ARG A 187 -7.58 8.46 6.21
C ARG A 187 -9.06 8.15 5.95
N GLU A 188 -9.92 9.19 5.94
CA GLU A 188 -11.34 9.04 5.64
C GLU A 188 -11.58 8.51 4.22
N ALA A 189 -10.79 8.96 3.24
CA ALA A 189 -10.86 8.44 1.88
C ALA A 189 -10.55 6.94 1.84
N VAL A 190 -9.47 6.51 2.52
CA VAL A 190 -9.10 5.09 2.61
C VAL A 190 -10.21 4.29 3.30
N ALA A 191 -10.77 4.77 4.42
CA ALA A 191 -11.88 4.10 5.11
C ALA A 191 -13.08 3.90 4.18
N ARG A 192 -13.54 4.96 3.49
CA ARG A 192 -14.65 4.89 2.52
C ARG A 192 -14.38 3.87 1.41
N VAL A 193 -13.15 3.84 0.91
CA VAL A 193 -12.72 2.90 -0.12
C VAL A 193 -12.83 1.46 0.37
N LEU A 194 -12.27 1.17 1.52
CA LEU A 194 -12.29 -0.19 2.10
C LEU A 194 -13.72 -0.66 2.36
N ASP A 195 -14.58 0.23 2.86
CA ASP A 195 -15.99 -0.10 3.12
C ASP A 195 -16.78 -0.36 1.84
N ARG A 196 -16.46 0.36 0.74
CA ARG A 196 -17.10 0.17 -0.57
C ARG A 196 -16.61 -1.07 -1.32
N THR A 197 -15.33 -1.42 -1.18
CA THR A 197 -14.68 -2.43 -2.02
C THR A 197 -14.41 -3.75 -1.29
N GLY A 198 -14.31 -3.72 0.02
CA GLY A 198 -13.84 -4.85 0.83
C GLY A 198 -12.38 -5.24 0.55
N ALA A 199 -11.61 -4.40 -0.14
CA ALA A 199 -10.24 -4.71 -0.52
C ALA A 199 -9.36 -5.00 0.71
N THR A 200 -8.41 -5.91 0.55
CA THR A 200 -7.34 -6.15 1.52
C THR A 200 -6.45 -4.91 1.58
N LEU A 201 -6.01 -4.54 2.78
CA LEU A 201 -5.12 -3.39 3.00
C LEU A 201 -3.79 -3.82 3.61
N VAL A 202 -2.70 -3.28 3.08
CA VAL A 202 -1.42 -3.20 3.80
C VAL A 202 -0.98 -1.74 3.80
N VAL A 203 -0.91 -1.14 4.99
CA VAL A 203 -0.45 0.24 5.16
C VAL A 203 0.83 0.28 5.98
N VAL A 204 1.84 0.96 5.47
CA VAL A 204 3.06 1.33 6.20
C VAL A 204 2.86 2.73 6.74
N GLU A 205 3.07 2.95 8.03
CA GLU A 205 2.95 4.27 8.62
C GLU A 205 3.76 4.42 9.91
N HIS A 206 4.20 5.65 10.17
CA HIS A 206 4.83 6.03 11.43
C HIS A 206 3.82 6.65 12.41
N ARG A 207 2.73 7.24 11.91
CA ARG A 207 1.63 7.80 12.73
C ARG A 207 0.62 6.71 13.09
N VAL A 208 1.06 5.73 13.86
CA VAL A 208 0.29 4.52 14.20
C VAL A 208 -1.13 4.84 14.70
N ASN A 209 -1.28 5.83 15.57
CA ASN A 209 -2.59 6.24 16.15
C ASN A 209 -3.65 6.61 15.10
N VAL A 210 -3.23 7.05 13.92
CA VAL A 210 -4.16 7.44 12.83
C VAL A 210 -4.87 6.22 12.25
N TRP A 211 -4.25 5.04 12.35
CA TRP A 211 -4.70 3.83 11.64
C TRP A 211 -5.25 2.74 12.54
N LEU A 212 -5.03 2.80 13.87
CA LEU A 212 -5.36 1.72 14.81
C LEU A 212 -6.81 1.27 14.78
N ASP A 213 -7.73 2.18 14.60
CA ASP A 213 -9.17 1.89 14.56
C ASP A 213 -9.64 1.41 13.17
N LEU A 214 -8.75 1.43 12.17
CA LEU A 214 -9.03 0.98 10.81
C LEU A 214 -8.42 -0.39 10.49
N VAL A 215 -7.44 -0.87 11.28
CA VAL A 215 -6.71 -2.09 11.01
C VAL A 215 -7.08 -3.22 11.97
N ASP A 216 -7.05 -4.44 11.46
CA ASP A 216 -7.36 -5.66 12.22
C ASP A 216 -6.10 -6.27 12.84
N ARG A 217 -4.92 -5.99 12.26
CA ARG A 217 -3.66 -6.67 12.58
C ARG A 217 -2.47 -5.76 12.39
N VAL A 218 -1.49 -5.94 13.25
CA VAL A 218 -0.17 -5.29 13.18
C VAL A 218 0.88 -6.35 12.88
N VAL A 219 1.69 -6.11 11.85
CA VAL A 219 2.85 -6.91 11.47
C VAL A 219 4.09 -6.04 11.62
N VAL A 220 5.13 -6.54 12.27
CA VAL A 220 6.36 -5.78 12.52
C VAL A 220 7.55 -6.49 11.91
N LEU A 221 8.29 -5.76 11.05
CA LEU A 221 9.59 -6.21 10.55
C LEU A 221 10.71 -5.65 11.43
N GLY A 222 11.66 -6.49 11.79
CA GLY A 222 12.90 -6.10 12.49
C GLY A 222 13.89 -5.40 11.56
N ALA A 223 14.92 -4.80 12.14
CA ALA A 223 16.01 -4.14 11.40
C ALA A 223 16.80 -5.07 10.46
N ASP A 224 16.68 -6.37 10.67
CA ASP A 224 17.27 -7.42 9.83
C ASP A 224 16.34 -7.90 8.70
N GLY A 225 15.16 -7.31 8.56
CA GLY A 225 14.16 -7.68 7.56
C GLY A 225 13.38 -8.96 7.85
N ARG A 226 13.46 -9.48 9.09
CA ARG A 226 12.68 -10.65 9.55
C ARG A 226 11.39 -10.22 10.24
N LEU A 227 10.43 -11.13 10.29
CA LEU A 227 9.21 -10.95 11.09
C LEU A 227 9.55 -10.91 12.58
N LEU A 228 9.28 -9.79 13.25
CA LEU A 228 9.54 -9.58 14.66
C LEU A 228 8.30 -9.80 15.54
N ALA A 229 7.14 -9.31 15.09
CA ALA A 229 5.87 -9.49 15.77
C ALA A 229 4.72 -9.51 14.77
N ASP A 230 3.63 -10.18 15.16
CA ASP A 230 2.45 -10.38 14.32
C ASP A 230 1.23 -10.69 15.22
N GLY A 231 0.14 -9.94 15.06
CA GLY A 231 -1.08 -10.15 15.83
C GLY A 231 -2.01 -8.94 15.88
N PRO A 232 -3.09 -9.03 16.67
CA PRO A 232 -3.98 -7.90 16.91
C PRO A 232 -3.24 -6.69 17.48
N PRO A 233 -3.69 -5.43 17.18
CA PRO A 233 -3.03 -4.22 17.66
C PRO A 233 -2.77 -4.21 19.16
N SER A 234 -3.74 -4.61 20.00
CA SER A 234 -3.59 -4.67 21.45
C SER A 234 -2.48 -5.62 21.90
N VAL A 235 -2.38 -6.80 21.29
CA VAL A 235 -1.34 -7.78 21.65
C VAL A 235 0.06 -7.29 21.24
N VAL A 236 0.18 -6.70 20.05
CA VAL A 236 1.50 -6.30 19.54
C VAL A 236 1.97 -5.00 20.20
N LEU A 237 1.08 -4.01 20.35
CA LEU A 237 1.47 -2.68 20.81
C LEU A 237 1.44 -2.55 22.34
N ASP A 238 0.44 -3.12 23.03
CA ASP A 238 0.30 -2.99 24.47
C ASP A 238 1.22 -3.95 25.23
N GLU A 239 1.33 -5.22 24.78
CA GLU A 239 2.13 -6.23 25.48
C GLU A 239 3.62 -6.20 25.11
N ARG A 240 3.96 -5.74 23.90
CA ARG A 240 5.33 -5.74 23.37
C ARG A 240 5.89 -4.35 23.09
N GLY A 241 5.16 -3.29 23.42
CA GLY A 241 5.49 -1.91 23.06
C GLY A 241 6.91 -1.49 23.45
N GLU A 242 7.36 -1.77 24.69
CA GLU A 242 8.69 -1.44 25.16
C GLU A 242 9.79 -2.19 24.36
N ALA A 243 9.59 -3.48 24.11
CA ALA A 243 10.53 -4.29 23.34
C ALA A 243 10.62 -3.83 21.85
N LEU A 244 9.50 -3.40 21.28
CA LEU A 244 9.45 -2.85 19.93
C LEU A 244 10.12 -1.48 19.86
N ALA A 245 9.89 -0.62 20.85
CA ALA A 245 10.55 0.68 20.94
C ALA A 245 12.09 0.52 21.07
N ALA A 246 12.56 -0.41 21.90
CA ALA A 246 13.98 -0.75 22.01
C ALA A 246 14.56 -1.30 20.69
N ALA A 247 13.72 -1.92 19.84
CA ALA A 247 14.09 -2.37 18.49
C ALA A 247 13.97 -1.25 17.42
N GLY A 248 13.70 0.00 17.83
CA GLY A 248 13.59 1.15 16.92
C GLY A 248 12.26 1.29 16.21
N VAL A 249 11.24 0.58 16.66
CA VAL A 249 9.87 0.70 16.13
C VAL A 249 9.12 1.75 16.93
N TRP A 250 8.52 2.72 16.24
CA TRP A 250 7.69 3.70 16.94
C TRP A 250 6.40 3.06 17.45
N VAL A 251 6.15 3.19 18.76
CA VAL A 251 4.95 2.67 19.45
C VAL A 251 4.28 3.81 20.20
N PRO A 252 2.94 3.96 20.09
CA PRO A 252 2.20 4.98 20.84
C PRO A 252 2.43 4.89 22.35
N GLY A 253 2.75 6.04 22.97
CA GLY A 253 2.91 6.11 24.43
C GLY A 253 4.23 5.59 25.00
N VAL A 254 5.12 5.05 24.16
CA VAL A 254 6.46 4.59 24.56
C VAL A 254 7.51 5.54 23.99
N PRO A 255 8.37 6.17 24.84
CA PRO A 255 9.48 6.99 24.36
C PRO A 255 10.45 6.12 23.56
N LEU A 256 10.96 6.62 22.42
CA LEU A 256 12.12 6.04 21.78
C LEU A 256 13.37 6.50 22.57
N ASP A 257 14.13 5.57 23.11
CA ASP A 257 15.47 5.86 23.61
C ASP A 257 16.36 6.18 22.40
N VAL A 258 16.67 7.49 22.24
CA VAL A 258 17.53 8.02 21.17
C VAL A 258 18.98 8.03 21.64
#